data_cff0b9646cfda9bfd3fce813cd1d2b89
#
_entry.id   cff0b9646cfda9bfd3fce813cd1d2b89
#
_cell.length_a   1.000
_cell.length_b   1.000
_cell.length_c   1.000
_cell.angle_alpha   90.00
_cell.angle_beta   90.00
_cell.angle_gamma   90.00
#
_symmetry.space_group_name_H-M   'P 1'
#
loop_
_entity.id
_entity.type
_entity.pdbx_description
1 polymer ?
#
loop_
_entity_poly.entity_id
_entity_poly.type
_entity_poly.pdbx_seq_one_letter_code
_entity_poly.pdbx_strand_id
1 'polypeptide(L)'
;MTVVQDQKSTAYDKLLMAARVLFYNYGIAATGIDAVVKRAGVAKKSLYNNFSSKDALIEAYLTARHQEWLDLYQRRSATATTPQQGIMAVFNAYTDHAEFEYEYAFRGCGLLNAAAELPTGAPGRKAICQHKQQVEDILKQHISQLTKDQTRCDLLARHLSFLLEGSITRAGLEGNSDCISQASAMAQSLLETL
;
A
#
# COMPACT_ATOMS: atom_id res chain seq x y z
N MET A 1 -3.49 9.66 -36.20
CA MET A 1 -2.35 8.80 -35.79
C MET A 1 -1.58 9.61 -34.72
N THR A 2 -1.90 9.37 -33.47
CA THR A 2 -1.24 10.06 -32.34
C THR A 2 -0.01 9.23 -32.01
N VAL A 3 1.16 9.82 -32.21
CA VAL A 3 2.45 9.20 -31.87
C VAL A 3 2.51 9.14 -30.34
N VAL A 4 2.37 7.94 -29.78
CA VAL A 4 2.72 7.67 -28.39
C VAL A 4 4.23 7.84 -28.29
N GLN A 5 4.67 8.98 -27.77
CA GLN A 5 6.08 9.18 -27.42
C GLN A 5 6.43 8.16 -26.33
N ASP A 6 7.30 7.23 -26.70
CA ASP A 6 7.96 6.29 -25.81
C ASP A 6 8.83 7.13 -24.85
N GLN A 7 8.25 7.55 -23.71
CA GLN A 7 8.98 8.31 -22.69
C GLN A 7 10.04 7.38 -22.11
N LYS A 8 11.27 7.59 -22.53
CA LYS A 8 12.44 6.87 -22.03
C LYS A 8 12.47 7.00 -20.51
N SER A 9 12.22 5.90 -19.77
CA SER A 9 12.24 5.85 -18.32
C SER A 9 13.53 6.47 -17.77
N THR A 10 13.41 7.42 -16.86
CA THR A 10 14.55 8.14 -16.26
C THR A 10 15.38 7.19 -15.38
N ALA A 11 16.59 7.59 -15.04
CA ALA A 11 17.41 6.83 -14.10
C ALA A 11 16.75 6.74 -12.71
N TYR A 12 16.03 7.78 -12.32
CA TYR A 12 15.19 7.78 -11.10
C TYR A 12 14.14 6.66 -11.15
N ASP A 13 13.36 6.60 -12.21
CA ASP A 13 12.30 5.60 -12.36
C ASP A 13 12.84 4.17 -12.36
N LYS A 14 13.96 3.93 -13.06
CA LYS A 14 14.62 2.62 -13.10
C LYS A 14 15.11 2.18 -11.73
N LEU A 15 15.72 3.09 -10.98
CA LEU A 15 16.20 2.84 -9.62
C LEU A 15 15.05 2.58 -8.65
N LEU A 16 14.01 3.40 -8.70
CA LEU A 16 12.83 3.23 -7.86
C LEU A 16 12.12 1.91 -8.16
N MET A 17 11.94 1.57 -9.44
CA MET A 17 11.33 0.29 -9.85
C MET A 17 12.17 -0.91 -9.36
N ALA A 18 13.49 -0.85 -9.52
CA ALA A 18 14.39 -1.88 -9.01
C ALA A 18 14.30 -2.03 -7.48
N ALA A 19 14.29 -0.90 -6.76
CA ALA A 19 14.13 -0.89 -5.30
C ALA A 19 12.78 -1.46 -4.86
N ARG A 20 11.70 -1.11 -5.55
CA ARG A 20 10.34 -1.63 -5.26
C ARG A 20 10.29 -3.15 -5.30
N VAL A 21 10.88 -3.77 -6.32
CA VAL A 21 10.93 -5.22 -6.44
C VAL A 21 11.83 -5.84 -5.38
N LEU A 22 13.04 -5.31 -5.21
CA LEU A 22 14.02 -5.90 -4.29
C LEU A 22 13.62 -5.73 -2.82
N PHE A 23 13.16 -4.54 -2.42
CA PHE A 23 12.71 -4.29 -1.04
C PHE A 23 11.46 -5.11 -0.68
N TYR A 24 10.54 -5.28 -1.63
CA TYR A 24 9.35 -6.09 -1.39
C TYR A 24 9.67 -7.56 -1.24
N ASN A 25 10.52 -8.12 -2.11
CA ASN A 25 10.78 -9.56 -2.14
C ASN A 25 11.83 -10.01 -1.12
N TYR A 26 12.88 -9.20 -0.90
CA TYR A 26 14.02 -9.60 -0.07
C TYR A 26 14.15 -8.80 1.23
N GLY A 27 13.37 -7.73 1.38
CA GLY A 27 13.45 -6.83 2.51
C GLY A 27 14.42 -5.66 2.30
N ILE A 28 14.24 -4.63 3.10
CA ILE A 28 15.02 -3.40 3.05
C ILE A 28 16.44 -3.63 3.56
N ALA A 29 16.57 -4.35 4.70
CA ALA A 29 17.86 -4.58 5.33
C ALA A 29 18.78 -5.44 4.46
N ALA A 30 18.26 -6.52 3.89
CA ALA A 30 19.01 -7.44 3.05
C ALA A 30 19.35 -6.89 1.67
N THR A 31 18.64 -5.85 1.19
CA THR A 31 18.86 -5.27 -0.12
C THR A 31 19.93 -4.18 -0.09
N GLY A 32 21.11 -4.45 -0.65
CA GLY A 32 22.19 -3.48 -0.80
C GLY A 32 22.02 -2.57 -2.02
N ILE A 33 22.64 -1.38 -1.97
CA ILE A 33 22.63 -0.41 -3.08
C ILE A 33 23.16 -1.02 -4.39
N ASP A 34 24.18 -1.88 -4.32
CA ASP A 34 24.77 -2.50 -5.51
C ASP A 34 23.78 -3.46 -6.21
N ALA A 35 22.91 -4.14 -5.45
CA ALA A 35 21.84 -4.96 -6.02
C ALA A 35 20.81 -4.09 -6.77
N VAL A 36 20.43 -2.95 -6.19
CA VAL A 36 19.50 -2.00 -6.82
C VAL A 36 20.07 -1.44 -8.12
N VAL A 37 21.31 -0.97 -8.09
CA VAL A 37 22.00 -0.41 -9.26
C VAL A 37 22.15 -1.46 -10.38
N LYS A 38 22.55 -2.68 -10.02
CA LYS A 38 22.67 -3.80 -10.95
C LYS A 38 21.33 -4.12 -11.62
N ARG A 39 20.25 -4.22 -10.83
CA ARG A 39 18.91 -4.50 -11.34
C ARG A 39 18.38 -3.35 -12.21
N ALA A 40 18.62 -2.09 -11.83
CA ALA A 40 18.21 -0.91 -12.59
C ALA A 40 18.95 -0.74 -13.92
N GLY A 41 20.09 -1.42 -14.09
CA GLY A 41 20.94 -1.29 -15.28
C GLY A 41 21.53 0.11 -15.43
N VAL A 42 21.88 0.77 -14.30
CA VAL A 42 22.48 2.11 -14.29
C VAL A 42 23.81 2.13 -13.53
N ALA A 43 24.63 3.15 -13.75
CA ALA A 43 25.87 3.31 -13.01
C ALA A 43 25.60 3.72 -11.54
N LYS A 44 26.43 3.27 -10.59
CA LYS A 44 26.32 3.62 -9.15
C LYS A 44 26.28 5.13 -8.90
N LYS A 45 27.07 5.91 -9.67
CA LYS A 45 27.04 7.38 -9.64
C LYS A 45 25.64 7.94 -9.94
N SER A 46 24.89 7.28 -10.83
CA SER A 46 23.53 7.69 -11.18
C SER A 46 22.57 7.55 -9.99
N LEU A 47 22.77 6.53 -9.13
CA LEU A 47 21.96 6.39 -7.91
C LEU A 47 22.18 7.61 -6.99
N TYR A 48 23.42 7.96 -6.69
CA TYR A 48 23.71 9.08 -5.78
C TYR A 48 23.37 10.46 -6.37
N ASN A 49 23.23 10.58 -7.69
CA ASN A 49 22.72 11.79 -8.33
C ASN A 49 21.19 11.93 -8.15
N ASN A 50 20.45 10.82 -7.90
CA ASN A 50 18.98 10.82 -7.76
C ASN A 50 18.53 10.66 -6.31
N PHE A 51 19.30 9.94 -5.49
CA PHE A 51 19.00 9.65 -4.09
C PHE A 51 20.23 9.91 -3.23
N SER A 52 20.15 10.82 -2.28
CA SER A 52 21.27 11.21 -1.40
C SER A 52 21.77 10.06 -0.53
N SER A 53 20.92 9.07 -0.26
CA SER A 53 21.23 7.91 0.60
C SER A 53 20.33 6.73 0.29
N LYS A 54 20.59 5.56 0.89
CA LYS A 54 19.67 4.43 0.90
C LYS A 54 18.34 4.79 1.58
N ASP A 55 18.39 5.61 2.62
CA ASP A 55 17.17 6.06 3.33
C ASP A 55 16.29 6.92 2.43
N ALA A 56 16.86 7.83 1.63
CA ALA A 56 16.10 8.59 0.65
C ALA A 56 15.42 7.70 -0.41
N LEU A 57 16.09 6.62 -0.82
CA LEU A 57 15.48 5.62 -1.72
C LEU A 57 14.37 4.82 -1.03
N ILE A 58 14.53 4.49 0.26
CA ILE A 58 13.49 3.84 1.07
C ILE A 58 12.27 4.76 1.20
N GLU A 59 12.45 6.04 1.49
CA GLU A 59 11.36 7.01 1.57
C GLU A 59 10.59 7.11 0.24
N ALA A 60 11.31 7.17 -0.89
CA ALA A 60 10.70 7.16 -2.21
C ALA A 60 9.91 5.85 -2.47
N TYR A 61 10.44 4.71 -2.05
CA TYR A 61 9.74 3.42 -2.11
C TYR A 61 8.44 3.44 -1.29
N LEU A 62 8.48 3.90 -0.04
CA LEU A 62 7.30 3.98 0.82
C LEU A 62 6.23 4.91 0.23
N THR A 63 6.66 6.07 -0.30
CA THR A 63 5.78 7.02 -0.99
C THR A 63 5.12 6.39 -2.22
N ALA A 64 5.89 5.66 -3.03
CA ALA A 64 5.37 4.99 -4.21
C ALA A 64 4.33 3.90 -3.84
N ARG A 65 4.60 3.11 -2.77
CA ARG A 65 3.64 2.09 -2.27
C ARG A 65 2.35 2.72 -1.74
N HIS A 66 2.46 3.85 -1.06
CA HIS A 66 1.30 4.62 -0.62
C HIS A 66 0.46 5.11 -1.80
N GLN A 67 1.10 5.71 -2.81
CA GLN A 67 0.41 6.21 -4.01
C GLN A 67 -0.27 5.09 -4.79
N GLU A 68 0.38 3.94 -4.94
CA GLU A 68 -0.25 2.75 -5.58
C GLU A 68 -1.56 2.38 -4.93
N TRP A 69 -1.59 2.33 -3.60
CA TRP A 69 -2.81 2.00 -2.89
C TRP A 69 -3.88 3.08 -3.08
N LEU A 70 -3.52 4.36 -3.03
CA LEU A 70 -4.46 5.46 -3.29
C LEU A 70 -5.05 5.36 -4.70
N ASP A 71 -4.25 5.05 -5.70
CA ASP A 71 -4.70 4.91 -7.08
C ASP A 71 -5.68 3.72 -7.23
N LEU A 72 -5.42 2.60 -6.54
CA LEU A 72 -6.34 1.45 -6.48
C LEU A 72 -7.67 1.87 -5.83
N TYR A 73 -7.61 2.50 -4.67
CA TYR A 73 -8.80 2.99 -3.98
C TYR A 73 -9.60 3.98 -4.84
N GLN A 74 -8.95 4.96 -5.47
CA GLN A 74 -9.62 5.93 -6.33
C GLN A 74 -10.36 5.25 -7.49
N ARG A 75 -9.76 4.26 -8.13
CA ARG A 75 -10.42 3.50 -9.19
C ARG A 75 -11.66 2.76 -8.68
N ARG A 76 -11.58 2.12 -7.52
CA ARG A 76 -12.71 1.38 -6.92
C ARG A 76 -13.80 2.31 -6.40
N SER A 77 -13.43 3.45 -5.82
CA SER A 77 -14.40 4.42 -5.27
C SER A 77 -15.07 5.26 -6.34
N ALA A 78 -14.51 5.39 -7.54
CA ALA A 78 -15.09 6.17 -8.64
C ALA A 78 -16.51 5.74 -9.05
N THR A 79 -16.86 4.48 -8.82
CA THR A 79 -18.19 3.91 -9.12
C THR A 79 -19.08 3.76 -7.88
N ALA A 80 -18.58 4.13 -6.71
CA ALA A 80 -19.34 4.05 -5.47
C ALA A 80 -20.40 5.16 -5.42
N THR A 81 -21.67 4.76 -5.24
CA THR A 81 -22.81 5.69 -5.15
C THR A 81 -23.40 5.76 -3.75
N THR A 82 -22.98 4.87 -2.84
CA THR A 82 -23.41 4.83 -1.44
C THR A 82 -22.20 4.79 -0.50
N PRO A 83 -22.36 5.24 0.76
CA PRO A 83 -21.28 5.15 1.75
C PRO A 83 -20.78 3.72 1.97
N GLN A 84 -21.68 2.73 1.97
CA GLN A 84 -21.30 1.32 2.09
C GLN A 84 -20.40 0.88 0.93
N GLN A 85 -20.73 1.27 -0.30
CA GLN A 85 -19.90 0.98 -1.48
C GLN A 85 -18.53 1.66 -1.37
N GLY A 86 -18.46 2.87 -0.78
CA GLY A 86 -17.21 3.55 -0.50
C GLY A 86 -16.33 2.80 0.49
N ILE A 87 -16.92 2.22 1.55
CA ILE A 87 -16.22 1.36 2.50
C ILE A 87 -15.72 0.09 1.79
N MET A 88 -16.58 -0.57 1.01
CA MET A 88 -16.20 -1.77 0.28
C MET A 88 -15.11 -1.50 -0.77
N ALA A 89 -15.05 -0.29 -1.35
CA ALA A 89 -13.98 0.11 -2.25
C ALA A 89 -12.59 0.08 -1.57
N VAL A 90 -12.51 0.35 -0.26
CA VAL A 90 -11.29 0.21 0.51
C VAL A 90 -10.83 -1.25 0.55
N PHE A 91 -11.72 -2.19 0.87
CA PHE A 91 -11.42 -3.63 0.88
C PHE A 91 -11.03 -4.13 -0.51
N ASN A 92 -11.78 -3.74 -1.53
CA ASN A 92 -11.49 -4.11 -2.92
C ASN A 92 -10.12 -3.59 -3.39
N ALA A 93 -9.69 -2.41 -2.96
CA ALA A 93 -8.35 -1.91 -3.26
C ALA A 93 -7.25 -2.79 -2.65
N TYR A 94 -7.48 -3.36 -1.47
CA TYR A 94 -6.56 -4.33 -0.87
C TYR A 94 -6.59 -5.68 -1.59
N THR A 95 -7.74 -6.12 -2.08
CA THR A 95 -7.85 -7.32 -2.93
C THR A 95 -7.07 -7.12 -4.24
N ASP A 96 -7.29 -6.01 -4.94
CA ASP A 96 -6.54 -5.68 -6.16
C ASP A 96 -5.03 -5.66 -5.93
N HIS A 97 -4.64 -5.14 -4.76
CA HIS A 97 -3.25 -5.10 -4.38
C HIS A 97 -2.66 -6.50 -4.14
N ALA A 98 -3.45 -7.43 -3.58
CA ALA A 98 -3.03 -8.81 -3.36
C ALA A 98 -3.00 -9.64 -4.65
N GLU A 99 -3.87 -9.31 -5.62
CA GLU A 99 -3.99 -9.98 -6.91
C GLU A 99 -3.10 -9.36 -8.01
N PHE A 100 -2.32 -8.33 -7.66
CA PHE A 100 -1.37 -7.73 -8.58
C PHE A 100 -0.31 -8.76 -9.02
N GLU A 101 0.14 -8.67 -10.28
CA GLU A 101 1.20 -9.53 -10.79
C GLU A 101 2.55 -9.19 -10.14
N TYR A 102 2.87 -9.87 -9.05
CA TYR A 102 4.18 -9.81 -8.42
C TYR A 102 5.18 -10.71 -9.14
N GLU A 103 6.44 -10.28 -9.20
CA GLU A 103 7.52 -11.06 -9.85
C GLU A 103 7.71 -12.46 -9.22
N TYR A 104 7.41 -12.59 -7.92
CA TYR A 104 7.48 -13.89 -7.22
C TYR A 104 6.09 -14.27 -6.67
N ALA A 105 5.76 -13.78 -5.50
CA ALA A 105 4.47 -14.03 -4.87
C ALA A 105 4.02 -12.85 -4.02
N PHE A 106 2.73 -12.80 -3.73
CA PHE A 106 2.19 -11.84 -2.78
C PHE A 106 2.71 -12.13 -1.36
N ARG A 107 3.30 -11.11 -0.72
CA ARG A 107 3.90 -11.18 0.62
C ARG A 107 3.20 -10.27 1.64
N GLY A 108 1.95 -9.89 1.39
CA GLY A 108 1.21 -8.98 2.25
C GLY A 108 1.54 -7.50 1.96
N CYS A 109 1.22 -6.64 2.92
CA CYS A 109 1.42 -5.21 2.79
C CYS A 109 2.92 -4.85 2.79
N GLY A 110 3.43 -4.31 1.67
CA GLY A 110 4.83 -3.89 1.58
C GLY A 110 5.21 -2.78 2.57
N LEU A 111 4.26 -1.95 3.02
CA LEU A 111 4.49 -0.95 4.05
C LEU A 111 4.67 -1.58 5.44
N LEU A 112 3.86 -2.60 5.79
CA LEU A 112 4.02 -3.33 7.06
C LEU A 112 5.31 -4.15 7.07
N ASN A 113 5.66 -4.78 5.95
CA ASN A 113 6.93 -5.49 5.81
C ASN A 113 8.11 -4.55 6.05
N ALA A 114 8.07 -3.35 5.45
CA ALA A 114 9.08 -2.31 5.69
C ALA A 114 9.11 -1.84 7.16
N ALA A 115 7.95 -1.65 7.78
CA ALA A 115 7.85 -1.23 9.18
C ALA A 115 8.51 -2.22 10.15
N ALA A 116 8.43 -3.52 9.85
CA ALA A 116 9.06 -4.56 10.68
C ALA A 116 10.60 -4.47 10.68
N GLU A 117 11.20 -3.94 9.61
CA GLU A 117 12.65 -3.80 9.47
C GLU A 117 13.18 -2.43 9.91
N LEU A 118 12.32 -1.42 9.99
CA LEU A 118 12.73 -0.06 10.35
C LEU A 118 12.80 0.13 11.88
N PRO A 119 13.86 0.76 12.40
CA PRO A 119 13.99 1.04 13.83
C PRO A 119 12.84 1.92 14.36
N THR A 120 12.58 1.81 15.66
CA THR A 120 11.66 2.72 16.36
C THR A 120 12.13 4.18 16.18
N GLY A 121 11.19 5.06 15.81
CA GLY A 121 11.49 6.49 15.58
C GLY A 121 12.01 6.81 14.18
N ALA A 122 12.29 5.82 13.31
CA ALA A 122 12.71 6.08 11.94
C ALA A 122 11.63 6.88 11.16
N PRO A 123 12.02 7.86 10.31
CA PRO A 123 11.06 8.65 9.52
C PRO A 123 10.10 7.78 8.68
N GLY A 124 10.59 6.69 8.10
CA GLY A 124 9.78 5.75 7.34
C GLY A 124 8.64 5.12 8.15
N ARG A 125 8.85 4.82 9.45
CA ARG A 125 7.76 4.33 10.31
C ARG A 125 6.65 5.37 10.50
N LYS A 126 7.02 6.66 10.61
CA LYS A 126 6.04 7.75 10.71
C LYS A 126 5.21 7.85 9.43
N ALA A 127 5.85 7.76 8.26
CA ALA A 127 5.15 7.75 6.97
C ALA A 127 4.17 6.57 6.84
N ILE A 128 4.57 5.38 7.32
CA ILE A 128 3.69 4.21 7.33
C ILE A 128 2.51 4.41 8.28
N CYS A 129 2.72 4.95 9.49
CA CYS A 129 1.63 5.30 10.42
C CYS A 129 0.65 6.29 9.79
N GLN A 130 1.16 7.31 9.08
CA GLN A 130 0.31 8.30 8.38
C GLN A 130 -0.54 7.64 7.29
N HIS A 131 0.05 6.71 6.51
CA HIS A 131 -0.71 5.93 5.54
C HIS A 131 -1.85 5.14 6.20
N LYS A 132 -1.57 4.44 7.31
CA LYS A 132 -2.59 3.66 8.02
C LYS A 132 -3.69 4.54 8.60
N GLN A 133 -3.32 5.69 9.15
CA GLN A 133 -4.28 6.67 9.62
C GLN A 133 -5.16 7.19 8.47
N GLN A 134 -4.60 7.47 7.31
CA GLN A 134 -5.36 7.93 6.16
C GLN A 134 -6.38 6.89 5.68
N VAL A 135 -6.04 5.59 5.71
CA VAL A 135 -6.99 4.51 5.40
C VAL A 135 -8.15 4.50 6.41
N GLU A 136 -7.84 4.63 7.71
CA GLU A 136 -8.86 4.72 8.77
C GLU A 136 -9.74 5.97 8.59
N ASP A 137 -9.15 7.12 8.24
CA ASP A 137 -9.88 8.37 8.00
C ASP A 137 -10.82 8.26 6.79
N ILE A 138 -10.43 7.57 5.72
CA ILE A 138 -11.29 7.28 4.58
C ILE A 138 -12.49 6.43 5.01
N LEU A 139 -12.27 5.35 5.77
CA LEU A 139 -13.35 4.54 6.33
C LEU A 139 -14.29 5.39 7.20
N LYS A 140 -13.74 6.21 8.09
CA LYS A 140 -14.48 7.11 8.95
C LYS A 140 -15.33 8.11 8.17
N GLN A 141 -14.80 8.68 7.08
CA GLN A 141 -15.54 9.59 6.21
C GLN A 141 -16.79 8.95 5.62
N HIS A 142 -16.73 7.70 5.17
CA HIS A 142 -17.91 6.98 4.69
C HIS A 142 -18.86 6.61 5.82
N ILE A 143 -18.35 6.10 6.94
CA ILE A 143 -19.16 5.68 8.09
C ILE A 143 -19.95 6.86 8.69
N SER A 144 -19.36 8.07 8.72
CA SER A 144 -20.02 9.28 9.22
C SER A 144 -21.29 9.68 8.46
N GLN A 145 -21.47 9.13 7.25
CA GLN A 145 -22.68 9.31 6.46
C GLN A 145 -23.76 8.27 6.82
N LEU A 146 -23.40 7.19 7.52
CA LEU A 146 -24.33 6.11 7.94
C LEU A 146 -24.83 6.30 9.37
N THR A 147 -24.06 6.92 10.25
CA THR A 147 -24.43 7.17 11.64
C THR A 147 -24.08 8.59 12.07
N LYS A 148 -24.90 9.18 12.95
CA LYS A 148 -24.62 10.47 13.58
C LYS A 148 -23.90 10.32 14.93
N ASP A 149 -23.82 9.10 15.47
CA ASP A 149 -23.06 8.82 16.67
C ASP A 149 -21.55 8.80 16.36
N GLN A 150 -20.86 9.86 16.76
CA GLN A 150 -19.43 10.02 16.52
C GLN A 150 -18.61 8.92 17.19
N THR A 151 -18.98 8.51 18.40
CA THR A 151 -18.27 7.44 19.14
C THR A 151 -18.38 6.11 18.38
N ARG A 152 -19.58 5.79 17.90
CA ARG A 152 -19.83 4.59 17.10
C ARG A 152 -19.08 4.65 15.77
N CYS A 153 -19.04 5.82 15.13
CA CYS A 153 -18.29 6.05 13.89
C CYS A 153 -16.80 5.76 14.09
N ASP A 154 -16.19 6.33 15.14
CA ASP A 154 -14.76 6.16 15.41
C ASP A 154 -14.40 4.69 15.74
N LEU A 155 -15.22 4.04 16.58
CA LEU A 155 -15.02 2.63 16.93
C LEU A 155 -15.13 1.73 15.70
N LEU A 156 -16.11 1.95 14.83
CA LEU A 156 -16.31 1.12 13.65
C LEU A 156 -15.20 1.34 12.61
N ALA A 157 -14.77 2.59 12.38
CA ALA A 157 -13.66 2.88 11.48
C ALA A 157 -12.39 2.15 11.93
N ARG A 158 -12.08 2.20 13.23
CA ARG A 158 -10.97 1.48 13.83
C ARG A 158 -11.11 -0.03 13.75
N HIS A 159 -12.31 -0.56 14.00
CA HIS A 159 -12.60 -1.99 13.88
C HIS A 159 -12.32 -2.48 12.44
N LEU A 160 -12.85 -1.76 11.44
CA LEU A 160 -12.64 -2.11 10.04
C LEU A 160 -11.17 -1.97 9.62
N SER A 161 -10.45 -0.96 10.15
CA SER A 161 -9.01 -0.80 9.93
C SER A 161 -8.24 -2.01 10.48
N PHE A 162 -8.51 -2.46 11.70
CA PHE A 162 -7.85 -3.63 12.28
C PHE A 162 -8.20 -4.94 11.55
N LEU A 163 -9.45 -5.07 11.08
CA LEU A 163 -9.87 -6.20 10.26
C LEU A 163 -9.09 -6.26 8.94
N LEU A 164 -8.88 -5.12 8.28
CA LEU A 164 -8.03 -5.00 7.09
C LEU A 164 -6.58 -5.39 7.39
N GLU A 165 -5.98 -4.85 8.46
CA GLU A 165 -4.59 -5.13 8.82
C GLU A 165 -4.36 -6.61 9.13
N GLY A 166 -5.26 -7.23 9.86
CA GLY A 166 -5.22 -8.66 10.14
C GLY A 166 -5.35 -9.50 8.88
N SER A 167 -6.30 -9.16 8.01
CA SER A 167 -6.57 -9.89 6.77
C SER A 167 -5.41 -9.81 5.78
N ILE A 168 -4.84 -8.62 5.55
CA ILE A 168 -3.71 -8.44 4.61
C ILE A 168 -2.45 -9.15 5.11
N THR A 169 -2.24 -9.20 6.44
CA THR A 169 -1.12 -9.92 7.04
C THR A 169 -1.26 -11.42 6.81
N ARG A 170 -2.44 -11.99 7.06
CA ARG A 170 -2.72 -13.40 6.79
C ARG A 170 -2.66 -13.74 5.31
N ALA A 171 -3.25 -12.93 4.46
CA ALA A 171 -3.20 -13.07 3.01
C ALA A 171 -1.74 -13.15 2.50
N GLY A 172 -0.85 -12.34 3.08
CA GLY A 172 0.59 -12.40 2.77
C GLY A 172 1.28 -13.68 3.21
N LEU A 173 0.81 -14.34 4.26
CA LEU A 173 1.32 -15.66 4.70
C LEU A 173 0.76 -16.80 3.83
N GLU A 174 -0.48 -16.69 3.38
CA GLU A 174 -1.16 -17.70 2.56
C GLU A 174 -0.88 -17.52 1.06
N GLY A 175 -0.37 -16.36 0.64
CA GLY A 175 0.01 -16.05 -0.73
C GLY A 175 -1.17 -15.81 -1.68
N ASN A 176 -2.36 -15.48 -1.15
CA ASN A 176 -3.59 -15.23 -1.93
C ASN A 176 -4.47 -14.15 -1.26
N SER A 177 -5.59 -13.77 -1.91
CA SER A 177 -6.51 -12.73 -1.44
C SER A 177 -7.68 -13.25 -0.57
N ASP A 178 -7.77 -14.55 -0.29
CA ASP A 178 -8.94 -15.16 0.36
C ASP A 178 -9.26 -14.55 1.73
N CYS A 179 -8.25 -14.30 2.56
CA CYS A 179 -8.42 -13.66 3.86
C CYS A 179 -8.99 -12.23 3.75
N ILE A 180 -8.63 -11.48 2.69
CA ILE A 180 -9.15 -10.14 2.45
C ILE A 180 -10.61 -10.23 2.04
N SER A 181 -10.97 -11.19 1.19
CA SER A 181 -12.35 -11.44 0.77
C SER A 181 -13.24 -11.82 1.95
N GLN A 182 -12.74 -12.67 2.86
CA GLN A 182 -13.45 -13.01 4.11
C GLN A 182 -13.63 -11.79 5.01
N ALA A 183 -12.62 -10.95 5.19
CA ALA A 183 -12.71 -9.71 5.94
C ALA A 183 -13.70 -8.73 5.31
N SER A 184 -13.74 -8.65 3.98
CA SER A 184 -14.73 -7.87 3.23
C SER A 184 -16.17 -8.31 3.55
N ALA A 185 -16.43 -9.62 3.55
CA ALA A 185 -17.74 -10.16 3.92
C ALA A 185 -18.13 -9.87 5.37
N MET A 186 -17.17 -9.99 6.31
CA MET A 186 -17.37 -9.63 7.72
C MET A 186 -17.69 -8.13 7.87
N ALA A 187 -16.98 -7.26 7.14
CA ALA A 187 -17.24 -5.83 7.14
C ALA A 187 -18.64 -5.52 6.62
N GLN A 188 -19.07 -6.17 5.54
CA GLN A 188 -20.42 -6.00 4.98
C GLN A 188 -21.50 -6.39 6.00
N SER A 189 -21.37 -7.53 6.67
CA SER A 189 -22.31 -7.95 7.71
C SER A 189 -22.37 -6.97 8.88
N LEU A 190 -21.26 -6.37 9.29
CA LEU A 190 -21.24 -5.31 10.31
C LEU A 190 -22.01 -4.06 9.86
N LEU A 191 -21.89 -3.66 8.60
CA LEU A 191 -22.58 -2.49 8.06
C LEU A 191 -24.10 -2.68 7.95
N GLU A 192 -24.58 -3.92 7.80
CA GLU A 192 -26.02 -4.25 7.76
C GLU A 192 -26.70 -4.06 9.13
N THR A 193 -25.92 -3.92 10.22
CA THR A 193 -26.43 -3.69 11.58
C THR A 193 -26.48 -2.21 11.98
N LEU A 194 -26.14 -1.29 11.07
CA LEU A 194 -26.14 0.16 11.30
C LEU A 194 -27.48 0.78 10.96
#